data_6cfe7591a1cd76b32fbc7a6bfd591ac9
#
_entry.id   6cfe7591a1cd76b32fbc7a6bfd591ac9
#
_cell.length_a   1.000
_cell.length_b   1.000
_cell.length_c   1.000
_cell.angle_alpha   90.00
_cell.angle_beta   90.00
_cell.angle_gamma   90.00
#
_symmetry.space_group_name_H-M   'P 1'
#
loop_
_entity.id
_entity.type
_entity.pdbx_description
1 polymer ?
#
loop_
_entity_poly.entity_id
_entity_poly.type
_entity_poly.pdbx_seq_one_letter_code
_entity_poly.pdbx_strand_id
1 'polypeptide(L)'
;TPDSFYADSRKQTEVAIEERIQAILSEGGQIIDLGGYSSRPDAAEVSPEEEMKRLAFALKILNTHYPDVTLSVDTFRADVARRCVEEYGVAIINDISGGELDAGMFETVARLHVPYIMMHMRGTPQTMQQHTDYADIMEEIMLYFARKVRQLRLLGVNDIILDPGFGFSKTVDQNYTLMGHLREFKDFGLPLLVGVSRKSMIYKYLGGTPADSLNGTTVLNTIALLNGTDILRVHDVKAAVEAVKLVSKTFNFQLSTFNC
;
A
#
# COMPACT_ATOMS: atom_id res chain seq x y z
N THR A 1 -8.80 2.19 9.96
CA THR A 1 -10.25 2.34 9.66
C THR A 1 -11.09 1.33 10.44
N PRO A 2 -12.37 1.64 10.75
CA PRO A 2 -13.29 0.70 11.40
C PRO A 2 -13.48 -0.61 10.62
N ASP A 3 -13.32 -0.54 9.31
CA ASP A 3 -13.56 -1.62 8.34
C ASP A 3 -12.27 -2.27 7.84
N SER A 4 -11.16 -2.15 8.54
CA SER A 4 -9.90 -2.78 8.16
C SER A 4 -10.03 -4.30 8.00
N PHE A 5 -9.26 -4.89 7.09
CA PHE A 5 -9.22 -6.34 6.86
C PHE A 5 -8.78 -7.15 8.08
N TYR A 6 -8.12 -6.50 9.05
CA TYR A 6 -7.69 -7.12 10.29
C TYR A 6 -8.28 -6.38 11.50
N ALA A 7 -8.86 -7.13 12.44
CA ALA A 7 -9.63 -6.58 13.57
C ALA A 7 -8.83 -5.60 14.45
N ASP A 8 -7.53 -5.84 14.64
CA ASP A 8 -6.66 -5.00 15.46
C ASP A 8 -6.39 -3.61 14.89
N SER A 9 -6.61 -3.39 13.58
CA SER A 9 -6.46 -2.08 12.96
C SER A 9 -7.72 -1.19 13.05
N ARG A 10 -8.80 -1.66 13.69
CA ARG A 10 -10.07 -0.93 13.87
C ARG A 10 -10.08 0.02 15.06
N LYS A 11 -8.92 0.40 15.57
CA LYS A 11 -8.83 1.23 16.77
C LYS A 11 -9.18 2.68 16.44
N GLN A 12 -10.20 3.24 17.13
CA GLN A 12 -10.76 4.56 16.86
C GLN A 12 -10.49 5.61 17.95
N THR A 13 -9.94 5.20 19.08
CA THR A 13 -9.62 6.12 20.17
C THR A 13 -8.18 6.62 20.04
N GLU A 14 -7.90 7.80 20.55
CA GLU A 14 -6.55 8.37 20.61
C GLU A 14 -5.55 7.41 21.22
N VAL A 15 -5.87 6.84 22.38
CA VAL A 15 -5.03 5.84 23.09
C VAL A 15 -4.74 4.63 22.18
N ALA A 16 -5.76 4.11 21.50
CA ALA A 16 -5.59 2.96 20.64
C ALA A 16 -4.76 3.26 19.38
N ILE A 17 -4.84 4.49 18.87
CA ILE A 17 -3.98 4.95 17.77
C ILE A 17 -2.54 5.06 18.26
N GLU A 18 -2.30 5.69 19.42
CA GLU A 18 -0.96 5.82 20.00
C GLU A 18 -0.32 4.46 20.31
N GLU A 19 -1.06 3.53 20.93
CA GLU A 19 -0.59 2.16 21.17
C GLU A 19 -0.18 1.47 19.87
N ARG A 20 -0.97 1.66 18.80
CA ARG A 20 -0.64 1.08 17.50
C ARG A 20 0.59 1.71 16.87
N ILE A 21 0.73 3.03 16.95
CA ILE A 21 1.92 3.76 16.47
C ILE A 21 3.16 3.27 17.21
N GLN A 22 3.11 3.23 18.55
CA GLN A 22 4.22 2.76 19.38
C GLN A 22 4.60 1.30 19.06
N ALA A 23 3.62 0.42 18.86
CA ALA A 23 3.87 -0.96 18.43
C ALA A 23 4.60 -1.01 17.09
N ILE A 24 4.13 -0.27 16.07
CA ILE A 24 4.76 -0.22 14.75
C ILE A 24 6.23 0.25 14.86
N LEU A 25 6.46 1.34 15.58
CA LEU A 25 7.80 1.93 15.70
C LEU A 25 8.75 1.04 16.51
N SER A 26 8.29 0.49 17.65
CA SER A 26 9.09 -0.41 18.49
C SER A 26 9.43 -1.73 17.77
N GLU A 27 8.58 -2.18 16.87
CA GLU A 27 8.81 -3.36 16.03
C GLU A 27 9.71 -3.07 14.81
N GLY A 28 10.07 -1.81 14.55
CA GLY A 28 10.99 -1.37 13.50
C GLY A 28 10.31 -0.98 12.18
N GLY A 29 9.02 -0.63 12.22
CA GLY A 29 8.33 -0.02 11.08
C GLY A 29 8.92 1.35 10.76
N GLN A 30 9.08 1.65 9.48
CA GLN A 30 9.74 2.88 9.00
C GLN A 30 8.74 3.90 8.44
N ILE A 31 7.63 3.43 7.90
CA ILE A 31 6.58 4.25 7.31
C ILE A 31 5.25 3.82 7.95
N ILE A 32 4.44 4.80 8.34
CA ILE A 32 3.07 4.57 8.80
C ILE A 32 2.11 4.99 7.69
N ASP A 33 1.34 4.02 7.16
CA ASP A 33 0.34 4.26 6.13
C ASP A 33 -1.06 4.36 6.76
N LEU A 34 -1.69 5.51 6.58
CA LEU A 34 -2.98 5.87 7.19
C LEU A 34 -4.08 5.86 6.14
N GLY A 35 -5.19 5.17 6.41
CA GLY A 35 -6.37 5.20 5.57
C GLY A 35 -7.64 5.64 6.32
N GLY A 36 -8.36 6.60 5.80
CA GLY A 36 -9.68 7.02 6.29
C GLY A 36 -10.84 6.27 5.65
N TYR A 37 -10.59 5.60 4.52
CA TYR A 37 -11.50 4.80 3.72
C TYR A 37 -11.10 3.32 3.77
N SER A 38 -12.06 2.40 3.76
CA SER A 38 -11.78 0.97 3.68
C SER A 38 -11.95 0.46 2.26
N SER A 39 -10.93 -0.21 1.73
CA SER A 39 -10.97 -0.85 0.42
C SER A 39 -11.60 -2.25 0.41
N ARG A 40 -12.25 -2.68 1.51
CA ARG A 40 -13.02 -3.92 1.53
C ARG A 40 -14.25 -3.81 0.63
N PRO A 41 -14.62 -4.88 -0.10
CA PRO A 41 -15.82 -4.86 -0.95
C PRO A 41 -17.12 -4.54 -0.21
N ASP A 42 -17.22 -4.95 1.06
CA ASP A 42 -18.42 -4.77 1.91
C ASP A 42 -18.35 -3.52 2.80
N ALA A 43 -17.33 -2.67 2.64
CA ALA A 43 -17.20 -1.46 3.43
C ALA A 43 -18.23 -0.42 3.03
N ALA A 44 -18.76 0.29 4.04
CA ALA A 44 -19.64 1.42 3.80
C ALA A 44 -18.90 2.53 3.05
N GLU A 45 -19.59 3.18 2.13
CA GLU A 45 -19.05 4.34 1.43
C GLU A 45 -18.83 5.50 2.41
N VAL A 46 -17.67 6.13 2.30
CA VAL A 46 -17.24 7.24 3.16
C VAL A 46 -17.14 8.50 2.31
N SER A 47 -17.78 9.59 2.73
CA SER A 47 -17.66 10.87 2.03
C SER A 47 -16.24 11.45 2.14
N PRO A 48 -15.80 12.31 1.21
CA PRO A 48 -14.50 12.98 1.30
C PRO A 48 -14.30 13.73 2.62
N GLU A 49 -15.36 14.37 3.14
CA GLU A 49 -15.33 15.12 4.39
C GLU A 49 -15.13 14.20 5.60
N GLU A 50 -15.80 13.06 5.64
CA GLU A 50 -15.66 12.08 6.71
C GLU A 50 -14.29 11.39 6.64
N GLU A 51 -13.80 11.07 5.44
CA GLU A 51 -12.46 10.55 5.24
C GLU A 51 -11.41 11.52 5.77
N MET A 52 -11.49 12.79 5.37
CA MET A 52 -10.57 13.82 5.83
C MET A 52 -10.64 14.02 7.35
N LYS A 53 -11.82 13.97 7.94
CA LYS A 53 -12.00 14.06 9.40
C LYS A 53 -11.30 12.94 10.14
N ARG A 54 -11.41 11.69 9.64
CA ARG A 54 -10.73 10.52 10.22
C ARG A 54 -9.22 10.64 10.10
N LEU A 55 -8.72 11.03 8.93
CA LEU A 55 -7.29 11.25 8.69
C LEU A 55 -6.75 12.38 9.56
N ALA A 56 -7.41 13.53 9.60
CA ALA A 56 -6.99 14.69 10.39
C ALA A 56 -6.85 14.36 11.88
N PHE A 57 -7.73 13.52 12.42
CA PHE A 57 -7.65 13.09 13.81
C PHE A 57 -6.34 12.32 14.08
N ALA A 58 -6.03 11.31 13.27
CA ALA A 58 -4.81 10.52 13.43
C ALA A 58 -3.53 11.32 13.09
N LEU A 59 -3.57 12.16 12.04
CA LEU A 59 -2.45 12.99 11.63
C LEU A 59 -2.07 14.03 12.70
N LYS A 60 -3.04 14.61 13.41
CA LYS A 60 -2.76 15.51 14.54
C LYS A 60 -2.00 14.82 15.67
N ILE A 61 -2.40 13.60 16.03
CA ILE A 61 -1.70 12.79 17.06
C ILE A 61 -0.26 12.53 16.62
N LEU A 62 -0.08 12.07 15.36
CA LEU A 62 1.24 11.78 14.81
C LEU A 62 2.14 13.02 14.79
N ASN A 63 1.68 14.13 14.26
CA ASN A 63 2.47 15.35 14.19
C ASN A 63 2.82 15.92 15.56
N THR A 64 1.96 15.69 16.58
CA THR A 64 2.21 16.19 17.94
C THR A 64 3.21 15.33 18.70
N HIS A 65 3.08 14.01 18.62
CA HIS A 65 3.83 13.07 19.46
C HIS A 65 4.94 12.33 18.73
N TYR A 66 4.91 12.29 17.37
CA TYR A 66 5.83 11.50 16.54
C TYR A 66 6.27 12.29 15.27
N PRO A 67 6.83 13.51 15.40
CA PRO A 67 7.09 14.40 14.26
C PRO A 67 8.10 13.85 13.25
N ASP A 68 8.97 12.92 13.67
CA ASP A 68 10.03 12.36 12.82
C ASP A 68 9.58 11.11 12.03
N VAL A 69 8.30 10.70 12.16
CA VAL A 69 7.78 9.52 11.49
C VAL A 69 7.39 9.86 10.05
N THR A 70 7.90 9.08 9.09
CA THR A 70 7.46 9.19 7.71
C THR A 70 6.03 8.71 7.56
N LEU A 71 5.15 9.61 7.08
CA LEU A 71 3.72 9.35 6.93
C LEU A 71 3.34 9.14 5.46
N SER A 72 2.59 8.08 5.22
CA SER A 72 1.86 7.82 3.98
C SER A 72 0.36 7.92 4.23
N VAL A 73 -0.40 8.40 3.25
CA VAL A 73 -1.87 8.40 3.30
C VAL A 73 -2.45 7.60 2.14
N ASP A 74 -3.25 6.58 2.50
CA ASP A 74 -4.03 5.75 1.57
C ASP A 74 -5.32 6.50 1.21
N THR A 75 -5.33 7.13 0.04
CA THR A 75 -6.49 7.82 -0.52
C THR A 75 -6.42 7.87 -2.04
N PHE A 76 -7.56 7.70 -2.70
CA PHE A 76 -7.72 7.88 -4.15
C PHE A 76 -8.34 9.25 -4.51
N ARG A 77 -8.51 10.15 -3.54
CA ARG A 77 -9.13 11.46 -3.74
C ARG A 77 -8.08 12.57 -3.74
N ALA A 78 -7.99 13.30 -4.84
CA ALA A 78 -7.00 14.35 -5.05
C ALA A 78 -7.08 15.48 -4.01
N ASP A 79 -8.28 15.92 -3.61
CA ASP A 79 -8.43 16.97 -2.58
C ASP A 79 -8.02 16.49 -1.18
N VAL A 80 -8.34 15.24 -0.84
CA VAL A 80 -7.89 14.64 0.43
C VAL A 80 -6.37 14.52 0.45
N ALA A 81 -5.76 14.03 -0.63
CA ALA A 81 -4.31 13.94 -0.78
C ALA A 81 -3.65 15.32 -0.60
N ARG A 82 -4.14 16.33 -1.33
CA ARG A 82 -3.65 17.70 -1.24
C ARG A 82 -3.68 18.23 0.20
N ARG A 83 -4.82 18.10 0.86
CA ARG A 83 -4.99 18.58 2.24
C ARG A 83 -4.10 17.84 3.23
N CYS A 84 -3.93 16.53 3.09
CA CYS A 84 -3.03 15.77 3.95
C CYS A 84 -1.58 16.24 3.82
N VAL A 85 -1.12 16.55 2.61
CA VAL A 85 0.24 17.06 2.40
C VAL A 85 0.38 18.51 2.88
N GLU A 86 -0.51 19.41 2.42
CA GLU A 86 -0.39 20.85 2.70
C GLU A 86 -0.66 21.22 4.17
N GLU A 87 -1.66 20.57 4.81
CA GLU A 87 -2.07 20.92 6.19
C GLU A 87 -1.33 20.10 7.26
N TYR A 88 -0.83 18.89 6.91
CA TYR A 88 -0.27 17.95 7.90
C TYR A 88 1.13 17.44 7.56
N GLY A 89 1.72 17.83 6.44
CA GLY A 89 3.08 17.43 6.08
C GLY A 89 3.23 15.95 5.73
N VAL A 90 2.17 15.30 5.22
CA VAL A 90 2.24 13.90 4.77
C VAL A 90 3.28 13.78 3.65
N ALA A 91 4.18 12.82 3.80
CA ALA A 91 5.33 12.66 2.91
C ALA A 91 5.02 11.81 1.65
N ILE A 92 4.04 10.92 1.70
CA ILE A 92 3.77 9.94 0.62
C ILE A 92 2.27 9.85 0.39
N ILE A 93 1.83 9.82 -0.87
CA ILE A 93 0.45 9.49 -1.24
C ILE A 93 0.39 8.07 -1.78
N ASN A 94 -0.48 7.24 -1.18
CA ASN A 94 -0.75 5.87 -1.59
C ASN A 94 -2.14 5.79 -2.22
N ASP A 95 -2.22 5.58 -3.54
CA ASP A 95 -3.48 5.55 -4.28
C ASP A 95 -3.75 4.15 -4.84
N ILE A 96 -4.72 3.47 -4.23
CA ILE A 96 -5.18 2.13 -4.65
C ILE A 96 -5.77 2.09 -6.06
N SER A 97 -6.13 3.22 -6.63
CA SER A 97 -6.74 3.32 -7.96
C SER A 97 -5.74 3.68 -9.07
N GLY A 98 -4.52 4.13 -8.69
CA GLY A 98 -3.55 4.64 -9.66
C GLY A 98 -4.12 5.78 -10.51
N GLY A 99 -4.92 6.68 -9.91
CA GLY A 99 -5.54 7.83 -10.57
C GLY A 99 -6.79 7.51 -11.39
N GLU A 100 -7.35 6.28 -11.33
CA GLU A 100 -8.55 5.93 -12.09
C GLU A 100 -9.85 6.47 -11.44
N LEU A 101 -9.87 6.62 -10.12
CA LEU A 101 -11.07 7.05 -9.39
C LEU A 101 -11.15 8.57 -9.21
N ASP A 102 -10.07 9.30 -9.44
CA ASP A 102 -10.04 10.77 -9.43
C ASP A 102 -9.10 11.29 -10.53
N ALA A 103 -9.67 11.86 -11.58
CA ALA A 103 -8.91 12.38 -12.72
C ALA A 103 -7.94 13.52 -12.34
N GLY A 104 -8.17 14.21 -11.21
CA GLY A 104 -7.28 15.26 -10.69
C GLY A 104 -6.08 14.76 -9.92
N MET A 105 -5.96 13.45 -9.65
CA MET A 105 -4.91 12.90 -8.78
C MET A 105 -3.50 13.16 -9.34
N PHE A 106 -3.26 12.88 -10.62
CA PHE A 106 -1.94 13.01 -11.21
C PHE A 106 -1.42 14.46 -11.22
N GLU A 107 -2.29 15.42 -11.60
CA GLU A 107 -1.93 16.85 -11.53
C GLU A 107 -1.73 17.32 -10.08
N THR A 108 -2.49 16.77 -9.14
CA THR A 108 -2.33 17.09 -7.73
C THR A 108 -1.00 16.59 -7.20
N VAL A 109 -0.64 15.35 -7.43
CA VAL A 109 0.66 14.78 -7.01
C VAL A 109 1.82 15.54 -7.67
N ALA A 110 1.69 15.89 -8.95
CA ALA A 110 2.70 16.68 -9.65
C ALA A 110 2.95 18.05 -8.98
N ARG A 111 1.91 18.71 -8.49
CA ARG A 111 2.04 19.99 -7.77
C ARG A 111 2.59 19.84 -6.35
N LEU A 112 2.28 18.73 -5.69
CA LEU A 112 2.69 18.46 -4.32
C LEU A 112 4.15 18.04 -4.20
N HIS A 113 4.76 17.53 -5.27
CA HIS A 113 6.14 17.03 -5.30
C HIS A 113 6.45 16.00 -4.21
N VAL A 114 5.52 15.08 -3.95
CA VAL A 114 5.68 13.98 -3.01
C VAL A 114 5.73 12.63 -3.73
N PRO A 115 6.41 11.63 -3.19
CA PRO A 115 6.36 10.26 -3.68
C PRO A 115 4.92 9.74 -3.81
N TYR A 116 4.65 9.05 -4.91
CA TYR A 116 3.33 8.52 -5.23
C TYR A 116 3.37 7.02 -5.41
N ILE A 117 2.67 6.31 -4.53
CA ILE A 117 2.44 4.87 -4.65
C ILE A 117 1.23 4.67 -5.56
N MET A 118 1.48 4.09 -6.71
CA MET A 118 0.50 3.83 -7.76
C MET A 118 0.15 2.35 -7.79
N MET A 119 -1.06 1.99 -7.36
CA MET A 119 -1.50 0.60 -7.36
C MET A 119 -2.31 0.25 -8.62
N HIS A 120 -2.21 -1.00 -9.06
CA HIS A 120 -3.05 -1.56 -10.10
C HIS A 120 -4.32 -2.19 -9.52
N MET A 121 -5.46 -1.67 -9.96
CA MET A 121 -6.80 -2.22 -9.71
C MET A 121 -7.69 -1.97 -10.93
N ARG A 122 -8.66 -2.86 -11.19
CA ARG A 122 -9.75 -2.65 -12.15
C ARG A 122 -11.06 -2.45 -11.40
N GLY A 123 -11.87 -1.48 -11.85
CA GLY A 123 -13.12 -1.11 -11.22
C GLY A 123 -12.92 -0.31 -9.93
N THR A 124 -13.84 -0.48 -8.98
CA THR A 124 -13.80 0.13 -7.65
C THR A 124 -13.59 -0.93 -6.58
N PRO A 125 -13.27 -0.59 -5.33
CA PRO A 125 -13.20 -1.57 -4.25
C PRO A 125 -14.43 -2.48 -4.14
N GLN A 126 -15.62 -1.97 -4.43
CA GLN A 126 -16.88 -2.70 -4.39
C GLN A 126 -17.07 -3.63 -5.59
N THR A 127 -16.55 -3.26 -6.76
CA THR A 127 -16.76 -4.01 -8.01
C THR A 127 -15.54 -4.79 -8.49
N MET A 128 -14.36 -4.57 -7.91
CA MET A 128 -13.09 -5.11 -8.37
C MET A 128 -13.07 -6.65 -8.54
N GLN A 129 -13.82 -7.37 -7.72
CA GLN A 129 -13.86 -8.84 -7.82
C GLN A 129 -14.65 -9.34 -9.04
N GLN A 130 -15.37 -8.46 -9.74
CA GLN A 130 -16.07 -8.75 -10.99
C GLN A 130 -15.18 -8.52 -12.22
N HIS A 131 -13.97 -7.95 -12.04
CA HIS A 131 -13.04 -7.57 -13.10
C HIS A 131 -11.74 -8.40 -13.04
N THR A 132 -11.89 -9.71 -13.03
CA THR A 132 -10.76 -10.67 -12.96
C THR A 132 -10.49 -11.38 -14.31
N ASP A 133 -11.09 -10.92 -15.38
CA ASP A 133 -11.01 -11.46 -16.74
C ASP A 133 -9.81 -10.89 -17.51
N TYR A 134 -8.61 -11.38 -17.23
CA TYR A 134 -7.39 -11.05 -17.96
C TYR A 134 -7.15 -12.05 -19.09
N ALA A 135 -6.83 -11.56 -20.29
CA ALA A 135 -6.32 -12.43 -21.36
C ALA A 135 -4.88 -12.88 -21.04
N ASP A 136 -4.03 -11.94 -20.65
CA ASP A 136 -2.73 -12.17 -20.02
C ASP A 136 -2.54 -11.13 -18.91
N ILE A 137 -2.55 -11.61 -17.66
CA ILE A 137 -2.49 -10.73 -16.50
C ILE A 137 -1.18 -9.94 -16.42
N MET A 138 -0.05 -10.57 -16.79
CA MET A 138 1.24 -9.89 -16.71
C MET A 138 1.36 -8.83 -17.79
N GLU A 139 1.04 -9.16 -19.04
CA GLU A 139 1.06 -8.20 -20.13
C GLU A 139 0.18 -6.99 -19.83
N GLU A 140 -1.05 -7.21 -19.36
CA GLU A 140 -2.01 -6.14 -19.10
C GLU A 140 -1.59 -5.24 -17.94
N ILE A 141 -1.04 -5.81 -16.85
CA ILE A 141 -0.52 -5.02 -15.72
C ILE A 141 0.73 -4.23 -16.12
N MET A 142 1.65 -4.84 -16.87
CA MET A 142 2.85 -4.14 -17.34
C MET A 142 2.49 -2.99 -18.28
N LEU A 143 1.55 -3.19 -19.20
CA LEU A 143 1.04 -2.11 -20.08
C LEU A 143 0.32 -1.01 -19.30
N TYR A 144 -0.46 -1.36 -18.27
CA TYR A 144 -1.08 -0.37 -17.38
C TYR A 144 -0.02 0.53 -16.75
N PHE A 145 1.01 -0.04 -16.11
CA PHE A 145 2.07 0.74 -15.50
C PHE A 145 2.86 1.54 -16.52
N ALA A 146 3.20 0.98 -17.67
CA ALA A 146 3.94 1.70 -18.71
C ALA A 146 3.22 2.98 -19.16
N ARG A 147 1.89 2.91 -19.36
CA ARG A 147 1.07 4.07 -19.74
C ARG A 147 1.02 5.12 -18.63
N LYS A 148 0.77 4.71 -17.39
CA LYS A 148 0.60 5.62 -16.25
C LYS A 148 1.92 6.25 -15.79
N VAL A 149 3.00 5.50 -15.76
CA VAL A 149 4.35 6.04 -15.50
C VAL A 149 4.71 7.10 -16.53
N ARG A 150 4.40 6.84 -17.81
CA ARG A 150 4.61 7.85 -18.86
C ARG A 150 3.78 9.12 -18.62
N GLN A 151 2.51 9.00 -18.22
CA GLN A 151 1.65 10.14 -17.91
C GLN A 151 2.20 10.95 -16.73
N LEU A 152 2.57 10.31 -15.64
CA LEU A 152 3.16 10.96 -14.47
C LEU A 152 4.48 11.67 -14.78
N ARG A 153 5.36 11.03 -15.55
CA ARG A 153 6.64 11.63 -15.96
C ARG A 153 6.45 12.85 -16.87
N LEU A 154 5.43 12.86 -17.75
CA LEU A 154 5.09 14.04 -18.56
C LEU A 154 4.59 15.22 -17.70
N LEU A 155 4.03 14.97 -16.52
CA LEU A 155 3.67 15.98 -15.52
C LEU A 155 4.82 16.35 -14.58
N GLY A 156 6.00 15.75 -14.75
CA GLY A 156 7.18 16.02 -13.93
C GLY A 156 7.28 15.19 -12.65
N VAL A 157 6.40 14.20 -12.46
CA VAL A 157 6.47 13.29 -11.30
C VAL A 157 7.56 12.25 -11.54
N ASN A 158 8.59 12.23 -10.69
CA ASN A 158 9.70 11.29 -10.77
C ASN A 158 9.69 10.23 -9.66
N ASP A 159 9.16 10.57 -8.49
CA ASP A 159 9.13 9.70 -7.31
C ASP A 159 7.88 8.81 -7.33
N ILE A 160 7.91 7.79 -8.18
CA ILE A 160 6.82 6.85 -8.40
C ILE A 160 7.20 5.50 -7.78
N ILE A 161 6.29 4.92 -7.02
CA ILE A 161 6.40 3.57 -6.42
C ILE A 161 5.30 2.71 -7.02
N LEU A 162 5.63 1.54 -7.54
CA LEU A 162 4.66 0.63 -8.13
C LEU A 162 4.11 -0.34 -7.08
N ASP A 163 2.78 -0.54 -7.05
CA ASP A 163 2.13 -1.61 -6.30
C ASP A 163 1.30 -2.48 -7.26
N PRO A 164 1.68 -3.75 -7.47
CA PRO A 164 0.94 -4.65 -8.36
C PRO A 164 -0.49 -4.95 -7.93
N GLY A 165 -0.89 -4.57 -6.72
CA GLY A 165 -2.26 -4.68 -6.23
C GLY A 165 -2.69 -6.11 -5.93
N PHE A 166 -1.93 -6.85 -5.15
CA PHE A 166 -2.31 -8.18 -4.68
C PHE A 166 -3.68 -8.16 -3.98
N GLY A 167 -4.57 -9.09 -4.35
CA GLY A 167 -5.92 -9.19 -3.78
C GLY A 167 -6.95 -8.23 -4.39
N PHE A 168 -6.55 -7.31 -5.27
CA PHE A 168 -7.42 -6.36 -5.96
C PHE A 168 -7.65 -6.80 -7.39
N SER A 169 -8.91 -6.95 -7.81
CA SER A 169 -9.32 -7.40 -9.15
C SER A 169 -8.55 -8.63 -9.68
N LYS A 170 -8.22 -9.57 -8.81
CA LYS A 170 -7.44 -10.78 -9.14
C LYS A 170 -7.97 -11.99 -8.38
N THR A 171 -8.04 -13.12 -9.07
CA THR A 171 -8.31 -14.43 -8.45
C THR A 171 -7.13 -14.89 -7.60
N VAL A 172 -7.29 -15.96 -6.81
CA VAL A 172 -6.20 -16.56 -6.04
C VAL A 172 -5.06 -16.97 -6.96
N ASP A 173 -5.33 -17.68 -8.05
CA ASP A 173 -4.31 -18.17 -8.97
C ASP A 173 -3.57 -17.03 -9.69
N GLN A 174 -4.30 -15.98 -10.08
CA GLN A 174 -3.73 -14.79 -10.69
C GLN A 174 -2.79 -14.04 -9.73
N ASN A 175 -3.09 -14.02 -8.42
CA ASN A 175 -2.17 -13.46 -7.43
C ASN A 175 -0.89 -14.29 -7.33
N TYR A 176 -0.95 -15.63 -7.44
CA TYR A 176 0.26 -16.47 -7.45
C TYR A 176 1.04 -16.34 -8.74
N THR A 177 0.37 -16.23 -9.90
CA THR A 177 1.04 -15.88 -11.17
C THR A 177 1.81 -14.58 -11.04
N LEU A 178 1.16 -13.51 -10.53
CA LEU A 178 1.76 -12.20 -10.31
C LEU A 178 2.96 -12.27 -9.34
N MET A 179 2.86 -13.06 -8.26
CA MET A 179 3.97 -13.27 -7.31
C MET A 179 5.18 -13.94 -7.98
N GLY A 180 4.95 -14.91 -8.85
CA GLY A 180 6.01 -15.59 -9.60
C GLY A 180 6.74 -14.70 -10.60
N HIS A 181 6.10 -13.63 -11.05
CA HIS A 181 6.61 -12.69 -12.06
C HIS A 181 7.01 -11.32 -11.50
N LEU A 182 7.07 -11.14 -10.16
CA LEU A 182 7.40 -9.85 -9.54
C LEU A 182 8.70 -9.22 -10.05
N ARG A 183 9.68 -10.03 -10.42
CA ARG A 183 10.97 -9.56 -10.89
C ARG A 183 10.87 -8.72 -12.17
N GLU A 184 9.86 -8.94 -12.98
CA GLU A 184 9.63 -8.21 -14.24
C GLU A 184 9.34 -6.71 -14.01
N PHE A 185 8.78 -6.35 -12.83
CA PHE A 185 8.54 -4.95 -12.47
C PHE A 185 9.83 -4.12 -12.33
N LYS A 186 10.99 -4.79 -12.16
CA LYS A 186 12.30 -4.10 -12.14
C LYS A 186 12.65 -3.44 -13.47
N ASP A 187 12.04 -3.86 -14.58
CA ASP A 187 12.24 -3.26 -15.91
C ASP A 187 11.79 -1.79 -15.96
N PHE A 188 10.92 -1.35 -15.05
CA PHE A 188 10.55 0.06 -14.92
C PHE A 188 11.65 0.92 -14.27
N GLY A 189 12.63 0.32 -13.57
CA GLY A 189 13.63 1.04 -12.81
C GLY A 189 13.04 1.88 -11.67
N LEU A 190 11.89 1.46 -11.15
CA LEU A 190 11.14 2.13 -10.07
C LEU A 190 11.06 1.22 -8.83
N PRO A 191 10.92 1.79 -7.63
CA PRO A 191 10.67 1.02 -6.42
C PRO A 191 9.36 0.23 -6.51
N LEU A 192 9.37 -0.97 -5.92
CA LEU A 192 8.24 -1.88 -5.88
C LEU A 192 7.73 -2.07 -4.44
N LEU A 193 6.45 -1.78 -4.22
CA LEU A 193 5.75 -2.07 -2.98
C LEU A 193 4.92 -3.34 -3.13
N VAL A 194 4.95 -4.19 -2.11
CA VAL A 194 4.11 -5.40 -2.05
C VAL A 194 3.33 -5.45 -0.74
N GLY A 195 2.02 -5.61 -0.86
CA GLY A 195 1.09 -5.77 0.25
C GLY A 195 0.31 -7.09 0.16
N VAL A 196 0.82 -8.17 0.76
CA VAL A 196 0.15 -9.50 0.81
C VAL A 196 -0.34 -9.89 2.19
N SER A 197 -0.04 -9.08 3.20
CA SER A 197 -0.28 -9.40 4.61
C SER A 197 -1.73 -9.79 4.88
N ARG A 198 -1.92 -11.02 5.34
CA ARG A 198 -3.21 -11.63 5.73
C ARG A 198 -4.29 -11.57 4.65
N LYS A 199 -3.88 -11.47 3.37
CA LYS A 199 -4.82 -11.42 2.23
C LYS A 199 -5.41 -12.79 1.88
N SER A 200 -6.53 -12.77 1.18
CA SER A 200 -7.33 -13.95 0.84
C SER A 200 -6.57 -15.00 0.01
N MET A 201 -5.59 -14.59 -0.77
CA MET A 201 -4.72 -15.51 -1.50
C MET A 201 -4.01 -16.50 -0.57
N ILE A 202 -3.72 -16.11 0.68
CA ILE A 202 -3.06 -16.96 1.66
C ILE A 202 -4.08 -17.91 2.31
N TYR A 203 -5.05 -17.36 3.03
CA TYR A 203 -5.94 -18.18 3.85
C TYR A 203 -6.93 -19.02 3.02
N LYS A 204 -7.36 -18.55 1.84
CA LYS A 204 -8.21 -19.37 0.96
C LYS A 204 -7.46 -20.56 0.38
N TYR A 205 -6.17 -20.38 0.03
CA TYR A 205 -5.35 -21.47 -0.49
C TYR A 205 -4.98 -22.49 0.57
N LEU A 206 -4.69 -22.03 1.80
CA LEU A 206 -4.28 -22.91 2.91
C LEU A 206 -5.46 -23.48 3.72
N GLY A 207 -6.69 -23.03 3.45
CA GLY A 207 -7.89 -23.52 4.17
C GLY A 207 -8.05 -22.94 5.58
N GLY A 208 -7.63 -21.68 5.80
CA GLY A 208 -7.70 -20.99 7.09
C GLY A 208 -8.48 -19.68 7.08
N THR A 209 -8.13 -18.81 8.01
CA THR A 209 -8.69 -17.46 8.20
C THR A 209 -7.58 -16.39 8.10
N PRO A 210 -7.92 -15.10 8.03
CA PRO A 210 -6.91 -14.04 8.13
C PRO A 210 -6.05 -14.12 9.41
N ALA A 211 -6.61 -14.60 10.53
CA ALA A 211 -5.87 -14.77 11.79
C ALA A 211 -4.75 -15.80 11.67
N ASP A 212 -4.98 -16.87 10.91
CA ASP A 212 -4.03 -17.98 10.72
C ASP A 212 -2.94 -17.68 9.69
N SER A 213 -2.98 -16.50 9.06
CA SER A 213 -2.17 -16.19 7.85
C SER A 213 -0.78 -15.63 8.13
N LEU A 214 -0.32 -15.56 9.39
CA LEU A 214 0.99 -14.97 9.72
C LEU A 214 2.14 -15.71 9.02
N ASN A 215 2.19 -17.03 9.15
CA ASN A 215 3.24 -17.83 8.52
C ASN A 215 3.23 -17.69 6.99
N GLY A 216 2.06 -17.82 6.35
CA GLY A 216 1.92 -17.64 4.91
C GLY A 216 2.30 -16.21 4.45
N THR A 217 1.98 -15.19 5.26
CA THR A 217 2.41 -13.80 5.03
C THR A 217 3.93 -13.70 5.03
N THR A 218 4.60 -14.28 6.03
CA THR A 218 6.07 -14.27 6.13
C THR A 218 6.72 -14.97 4.95
N VAL A 219 6.18 -16.13 4.52
CA VAL A 219 6.67 -16.85 3.33
C VAL A 219 6.55 -15.98 2.08
N LEU A 220 5.38 -15.38 1.82
CA LEU A 220 5.18 -14.56 0.62
C LEU A 220 5.97 -13.24 0.67
N ASN A 221 6.12 -12.62 1.83
CA ASN A 221 7.01 -11.47 2.01
C ASN A 221 8.46 -11.83 1.67
N THR A 222 8.94 -12.99 2.13
CA THR A 222 10.30 -13.47 1.81
C THR A 222 10.45 -13.68 0.30
N ILE A 223 9.49 -14.33 -0.35
CA ILE A 223 9.50 -14.52 -1.80
C ILE A 223 9.50 -13.16 -2.53
N ALA A 224 8.69 -12.21 -2.08
CA ALA A 224 8.64 -10.87 -2.65
C ALA A 224 9.99 -10.15 -2.55
N LEU A 225 10.64 -10.20 -1.38
CA LEU A 225 11.98 -9.62 -1.17
C LEU A 225 13.03 -10.24 -2.11
N LEU A 226 13.02 -11.56 -2.26
CA LEU A 226 13.93 -12.27 -3.17
C LEU A 226 13.70 -11.92 -4.65
N ASN A 227 12.49 -11.47 -4.99
CA ASN A 227 12.14 -11.00 -6.33
C ASN A 227 12.27 -9.47 -6.50
N GLY A 228 12.89 -8.79 -5.56
CA GLY A 228 13.29 -7.39 -5.71
C GLY A 228 12.26 -6.37 -5.23
N THR A 229 11.37 -6.75 -4.31
CA THR A 229 10.50 -5.81 -3.59
C THR A 229 11.34 -4.89 -2.70
N ASP A 230 11.03 -3.59 -2.75
CA ASP A 230 11.73 -2.56 -1.98
C ASP A 230 10.96 -2.20 -0.70
N ILE A 231 9.63 -2.27 -0.72
CA ILE A 231 8.74 -1.89 0.39
C ILE A 231 7.74 -3.02 0.65
N LEU A 232 7.62 -3.45 1.91
CA LEU A 232 6.57 -4.35 2.36
C LEU A 232 5.50 -3.59 3.13
N ARG A 233 4.23 -3.65 2.70
CA ARG A 233 3.08 -3.13 3.43
C ARG A 233 2.42 -4.23 4.24
N VAL A 234 2.52 -4.15 5.58
CA VAL A 234 2.19 -5.26 6.47
C VAL A 234 1.37 -4.85 7.69
N HIS A 235 0.64 -5.83 8.27
CA HIS A 235 0.01 -5.69 9.59
C HIS A 235 0.97 -6.14 10.71
N ASP A 236 1.78 -7.18 10.46
CA ASP A 236 2.67 -7.85 11.42
C ASP A 236 4.11 -7.34 11.21
N VAL A 237 4.40 -6.17 11.78
CA VAL A 237 5.64 -5.43 11.50
C VAL A 237 6.86 -6.23 11.95
N LYS A 238 6.87 -6.77 13.17
CA LYS A 238 8.00 -7.54 13.71
C LYS A 238 8.40 -8.69 12.79
N ALA A 239 7.43 -9.51 12.36
CA ALA A 239 7.70 -10.65 11.48
C ALA A 239 8.24 -10.21 10.10
N ALA A 240 7.74 -9.09 9.58
CA ALA A 240 8.23 -8.54 8.32
C ALA A 240 9.67 -8.01 8.46
N VAL A 241 9.97 -7.28 9.53
CA VAL A 241 11.33 -6.77 9.84
C VAL A 241 12.33 -7.92 10.01
N GLU A 242 11.93 -9.00 10.67
CA GLU A 242 12.77 -10.21 10.80
C GLU A 242 13.06 -10.82 9.42
N ALA A 243 12.04 -10.97 8.55
CA ALA A 243 12.21 -11.45 7.19
C ALA A 243 13.17 -10.55 6.38
N VAL A 244 12.99 -9.23 6.44
CA VAL A 244 13.86 -8.25 5.79
C VAL A 244 15.31 -8.41 6.25
N LYS A 245 15.56 -8.47 7.57
CA LYS A 245 16.91 -8.63 8.13
C LYS A 245 17.58 -9.93 7.69
N LEU A 246 16.85 -11.04 7.68
CA LEU A 246 17.38 -12.35 7.29
C LEU A 246 17.70 -12.40 5.79
N VAL A 247 16.82 -11.90 4.94
CA VAL A 247 17.04 -11.82 3.49
C VAL A 247 18.23 -10.91 3.17
N SER A 248 18.29 -9.72 3.75
CA SER A 248 19.37 -8.76 3.55
C SER A 248 20.71 -9.36 3.99
N LYS A 249 20.77 -10.05 5.13
CA LYS A 249 21.98 -10.69 5.63
C LYS A 249 22.43 -11.84 4.72
N THR A 250 21.48 -12.63 4.19
CA THR A 250 21.79 -13.82 3.37
C THR A 250 22.34 -13.44 2.01
N PHE A 251 21.81 -12.40 1.40
CA PHE A 251 22.12 -12.03 0.02
C PHE A 251 22.98 -10.77 -0.11
N ASN A 252 23.45 -10.19 1.02
CA ASN A 252 24.17 -8.90 1.08
C ASN A 252 23.44 -7.76 0.36
N PHE A 253 22.09 -7.81 0.31
CA PHE A 253 21.31 -6.69 -0.19
C PHE A 253 21.38 -5.56 0.83
N GLN A 254 21.91 -4.41 0.43
CA GLN A 254 21.52 -3.16 1.05
C GLN A 254 20.16 -2.80 0.48
N LEU A 255 19.10 -3.06 1.25
CA LEU A 255 17.81 -2.42 0.98
C LEU A 255 18.09 -0.92 1.05
N SER A 256 17.80 -0.21 -0.04
CA SER A 256 17.91 1.24 -0.07
C SER A 256 17.04 1.79 1.05
N THR A 257 17.69 2.27 2.13
CA THR A 257 17.01 3.14 3.08
C THR A 257 16.64 4.38 2.28
N PHE A 258 15.35 4.65 2.14
CA PHE A 258 14.91 5.94 1.66
C PHE A 258 15.43 6.97 2.67
N ASN A 259 16.56 7.59 2.37
CA ASN A 259 16.94 8.84 2.99
C ASN A 259 16.09 9.92 2.30
N CYS A 260 14.96 10.26 2.94
CA CYS A 260 14.22 11.48 2.61
C CYS A 260 14.96 12.69 3.14
#